data_ebb8091e192f78f642804beaba640c1a
#
_entry.id   ebb8091e192f78f642804beaba640c1a
#
_cell.length_a   1.000
_cell.length_b   1.000
_cell.length_c   1.000
_cell.angle_alpha   90.00
_cell.angle_beta   90.00
_cell.angle_gamma   90.00
#
_symmetry.space_group_name_H-M   'P 1'
#
loop_
_entity.id
_entity.type
_entity.pdbx_description
1 polymer ?
#
loop_
_entity_poly.entity_id
_entity_poly.type
_entity_poly.pdbx_seq_one_letter_code
_entity_poly.pdbx_strand_id
1 'polypeptide(L)'
;AGGKVAPFITSRDMIRKTRLNYHLHRKIVVIDGKIGWTGGFNVGDQYLNVTEKFGYWRDTHIRLVGTAVFSLQEIFIMDWNASVKYPEERMTYHEKYFKLPEDHEVEHLSLQVVSDGPDSEEEILKSGFVRMIFXCFRWS
;
A
#
# COMPACT_ATOMS: atom_id res chain seq x y z
N ALA A 1 21.67 -11.15 -3.27
CA ALA A 1 20.71 -10.86 -4.33
C ALA A 1 20.59 -9.36 -4.67
N GLY A 2 21.23 -8.45 -3.95
CA GLY A 2 21.30 -7.02 -4.29
C GLY A 2 20.07 -6.19 -3.95
N GLY A 3 19.13 -6.72 -3.18
CA GLY A 3 17.97 -5.97 -2.72
C GLY A 3 18.33 -4.93 -1.66
N LYS A 4 17.54 -3.85 -1.59
CA LYS A 4 17.66 -2.82 -0.55
C LYS A 4 16.52 -2.97 0.46
N VAL A 5 16.80 -2.65 1.72
CA VAL A 5 15.82 -2.71 2.81
C VAL A 5 15.93 -1.43 3.64
N ALA A 6 14.78 -0.85 3.96
CA ALA A 6 14.72 0.30 4.87
C ALA A 6 13.65 0.02 5.95
N PRO A 7 14.01 0.04 7.23
CA PRO A 7 13.01 -0.14 8.29
C PRO A 7 12.20 1.14 8.48
N PHE A 8 10.88 1.04 8.46
CA PHE A 8 9.99 2.19 8.61
C PHE A 8 10.09 2.80 10.02
N ILE A 9 10.13 1.95 11.04
CA ILE A 9 10.30 2.39 12.44
C ILE A 9 11.44 1.59 13.07
N THR A 10 12.42 2.28 13.61
CA THR A 10 13.51 1.63 14.37
C THR A 10 13.14 1.56 15.85
N SER A 11 13.76 0.64 16.59
CA SER A 11 13.62 0.53 18.05
C SER A 11 13.98 1.83 18.77
N ARG A 12 14.90 2.60 18.22
CA ARG A 12 15.31 3.89 18.77
C ARG A 12 14.21 4.95 18.65
N ASP A 13 13.45 4.89 17.58
CA ASP A 13 12.31 5.80 17.34
C ASP A 13 11.13 5.45 18.24
N MET A 14 10.92 4.17 18.54
CA MET A 14 9.89 3.70 19.46
C MET A 14 10.08 4.23 20.88
N ILE A 15 11.34 4.36 21.33
CA ILE A 15 11.66 4.89 22.66
C ILE A 15 11.46 6.41 22.72
N ARG A 16 11.76 7.11 21.62
CA ARG A 16 11.69 8.57 21.55
C ARG A 16 10.28 9.12 21.33
N LYS A 17 9.46 8.37 20.60
CA LYS A 17 8.10 8.81 20.26
C LYS A 17 7.10 7.96 21.03
N THR A 18 6.35 8.58 21.90
CA THR A 18 5.30 7.94 22.69
C THR A 18 4.11 7.43 21.87
N ARG A 19 4.28 7.32 20.54
CA ARG A 19 3.21 6.88 19.63
C ARG A 19 3.45 5.44 19.19
N LEU A 20 3.01 4.50 20.01
CA LEU A 20 3.14 3.06 19.78
C LEU A 20 2.36 2.56 18.56
N ASN A 21 1.46 3.36 18.03
CA ASN A 21 0.58 2.97 16.91
C ASN A 21 1.09 3.37 15.52
N TYR A 22 2.29 3.94 15.41
CA TYR A 22 2.87 4.35 14.14
C TYR A 22 3.54 3.16 13.44
N HIS A 23 2.73 2.25 12.93
CA HIS A 23 3.21 1.09 12.17
C HIS A 23 2.76 1.16 10.72
N LEU A 24 3.67 0.94 9.80
CA LEU A 24 3.34 0.76 8.39
C LEU A 24 2.59 -0.57 8.24
N HIS A 25 1.31 -0.51 7.92
CA HIS A 25 0.47 -1.69 7.78
C HIS A 25 0.05 -1.94 6.32
N ARG A 26 0.43 -1.08 5.40
CA ARG A 26 0.15 -1.24 3.97
C ARG A 26 0.93 -2.44 3.41
N LYS A 27 0.26 -3.26 2.62
CA LYS A 27 0.87 -4.35 1.85
C LYS A 27 0.82 -3.93 0.40
N ILE A 28 1.93 -3.42 -0.09
CA ILE A 28 2.06 -2.92 -1.46
C ILE A 28 3.22 -3.64 -2.13
N VAL A 29 2.95 -4.23 -3.28
CA VAL A 29 4.00 -4.76 -4.17
C VAL A 29 3.83 -4.08 -5.51
N VAL A 30 4.89 -3.52 -6.04
CA VAL A 30 4.89 -2.95 -7.40
C VAL A 30 6.03 -3.59 -8.17
N ILE A 31 5.75 -4.07 -9.37
CA ILE A 31 6.75 -4.66 -10.26
C ILE A 31 6.87 -3.78 -11.50
N ASP A 32 8.06 -3.19 -11.66
CA ASP A 32 8.47 -2.35 -12.79
C ASP A 32 7.54 -1.16 -13.06
N GLY A 33 6.74 -0.75 -12.06
CA GLY A 33 5.75 0.31 -12.24
C GLY A 33 4.55 -0.08 -13.10
N LYS A 34 4.44 -1.35 -13.48
CA LYS A 34 3.43 -1.85 -14.46
C LYS A 34 2.34 -2.69 -13.81
N ILE A 35 2.70 -3.44 -12.78
CA ILE A 35 1.77 -4.34 -12.08
C ILE A 35 1.88 -4.03 -10.59
N GLY A 36 0.74 -3.93 -9.92
CA GLY A 36 0.69 -3.69 -8.50
C GLY A 36 -0.22 -4.66 -7.77
N TRP A 37 0.09 -4.94 -6.52
CA TRP A 37 -0.78 -5.71 -5.62
C TRP A 37 -0.93 -4.96 -4.32
N THR A 38 -2.14 -5.00 -3.76
CA THR A 38 -2.41 -4.47 -2.43
C THR A 38 -3.59 -5.22 -1.81
N GLY A 39 -3.65 -5.22 -0.49
CA GLY A 39 -4.70 -5.91 0.24
C GLY A 39 -4.28 -6.33 1.64
N GLY A 40 -4.92 -7.33 2.20
CA GLY A 40 -4.70 -7.76 3.56
C GLY A 40 -3.59 -8.80 3.77
N PHE A 41 -3.13 -9.50 2.72
CA PHE A 41 -2.15 -10.58 2.87
C PHE A 41 -0.80 -10.08 3.39
N ASN A 42 -0.33 -10.70 4.46
CA ASN A 42 1.05 -10.60 4.89
C ASN A 42 1.84 -11.83 4.40
N VAL A 43 3.15 -11.78 4.56
CA VAL A 43 4.00 -12.95 4.35
C VAL A 43 3.89 -13.85 5.58
N GLY A 44 3.20 -14.97 5.43
CA GLY A 44 2.99 -15.90 6.54
C GLY A 44 2.14 -17.09 6.14
N ASP A 45 2.40 -18.23 6.79
CA ASP A 45 1.78 -19.51 6.47
C ASP A 45 0.26 -19.51 6.71
N GLN A 46 -0.22 -18.69 7.63
CA GLN A 46 -1.66 -18.58 7.92
C GLN A 46 -2.45 -18.04 6.72
N TYR A 47 -1.84 -17.19 5.90
CA TYR A 47 -2.50 -16.64 4.70
C TYR A 47 -2.59 -17.66 3.56
N LEU A 48 -1.79 -18.72 3.62
CA LEU A 48 -1.81 -19.81 2.66
C LEU A 48 -2.66 -21.01 3.15
N ASN A 49 -3.22 -20.91 4.35
CA ASN A 49 -3.98 -21.96 5.00
C ASN A 49 -3.17 -23.26 5.16
N VAL A 50 -1.85 -23.16 5.31
CA VAL A 50 -0.96 -24.32 5.54
C VAL A 50 -0.72 -24.61 7.02
N THR A 51 -1.30 -23.81 7.91
CA THR A 51 -1.24 -24.04 9.37
C THR A 51 -2.65 -24.13 9.94
N GLU A 52 -2.87 -25.09 10.81
CA GLU A 52 -4.15 -25.30 11.48
C GLU A 52 -4.36 -24.37 12.69
N LYS A 53 -3.31 -23.72 13.15
CA LYS A 53 -3.31 -22.90 14.37
C LYS A 53 -4.40 -21.83 14.40
N PHE A 54 -4.69 -21.23 13.23
CA PHE A 54 -5.65 -20.11 13.12
C PHE A 54 -6.94 -20.50 12.39
N GLY A 55 -7.08 -21.78 12.01
CA GLY A 55 -8.21 -22.22 11.20
C GLY A 55 -8.13 -21.67 9.77
N TYR A 56 -9.28 -21.66 9.09
CA TYR A 56 -9.35 -21.13 7.72
C TYR A 56 -9.25 -19.60 7.74
N TRP A 57 -8.20 -19.07 7.15
CA TRP A 57 -7.95 -17.64 7.07
C TRP A 57 -8.37 -17.13 5.69
N ARG A 58 -9.34 -16.23 5.63
CA ARG A 58 -9.76 -15.57 4.40
C ARG A 58 -9.34 -14.11 4.43
N ASP A 59 -8.70 -13.67 3.37
CA ASP A 59 -8.33 -12.28 3.19
C ASP A 59 -8.56 -11.87 1.72
N THR A 60 -8.49 -10.59 1.44
CA THR A 60 -8.67 -10.07 0.10
C THR A 60 -7.40 -9.33 -0.33
N HIS A 61 -6.94 -9.65 -1.53
CA HIS A 61 -5.78 -9.03 -2.14
C HIS A 61 -6.09 -8.83 -3.62
N ILE A 62 -5.79 -7.66 -4.15
CA ILE A 62 -6.11 -7.32 -5.54
C ILE A 62 -4.83 -7.15 -6.35
N ARG A 63 -4.91 -7.51 -7.61
CA ARG A 63 -3.89 -7.26 -8.62
C ARG A 63 -4.38 -6.15 -9.54
N LEU A 64 -3.55 -5.15 -9.75
CA LEU A 64 -3.85 -3.99 -10.58
C LEU A 64 -2.87 -3.93 -11.74
N VAL A 65 -3.38 -3.49 -12.90
CA VAL A 65 -2.59 -3.18 -14.10
C VAL A 65 -3.12 -1.84 -14.63
N GLY A 66 -2.26 -1.06 -15.23
CA GLY A 66 -2.65 0.24 -15.78
C GLY A 66 -2.35 1.40 -14.85
N THR A 67 -3.02 2.53 -15.05
CA THR A 67 -2.69 3.79 -14.36
C THR A 67 -2.87 3.74 -12.85
N ALA A 68 -3.75 2.88 -12.33
CA ALA A 68 -3.94 2.71 -10.89
C ALA A 68 -2.64 2.26 -10.17
N VAL A 69 -1.74 1.58 -10.89
CA VAL A 69 -0.44 1.15 -10.35
C VAL A 69 0.42 2.37 -9.99
N PHE A 70 0.25 3.48 -10.72
CA PHE A 70 1.04 4.70 -10.48
C PHE A 70 0.78 5.25 -9.07
N SER A 71 -0.46 5.19 -8.59
CA SER A 71 -0.76 5.61 -7.22
C SER A 71 -0.08 4.71 -6.18
N LEU A 72 -0.04 3.39 -6.41
CA LEU A 72 0.71 2.48 -5.53
C LEU A 72 2.21 2.76 -5.57
N GLN A 73 2.75 3.06 -6.76
CA GLN A 73 4.16 3.40 -6.93
C GLN A 73 4.50 4.70 -6.20
N GLU A 74 3.65 5.71 -6.27
CA GLU A 74 3.82 6.97 -5.52
C GLU A 74 3.84 6.72 -4.02
N ILE A 75 2.87 5.97 -3.51
CA ILE A 75 2.79 5.63 -2.08
C ILE A 75 4.07 4.88 -1.67
N PHE A 76 4.53 3.93 -2.47
CA PHE A 76 5.78 3.21 -2.18
C PHE A 76 6.97 4.16 -2.11
N ILE A 77 7.10 5.08 -3.08
CA ILE A 77 8.22 6.06 -3.10
C ILE A 77 8.15 6.96 -1.85
N MET A 78 6.97 7.41 -1.47
CA MET A 78 6.77 8.23 -0.26
C MET A 78 7.19 7.46 0.99
N ASP A 79 6.69 6.23 1.16
CA ASP A 79 7.00 5.38 2.32
C ASP A 79 8.50 5.04 2.36
N TRP A 80 9.10 4.72 1.20
CA TRP A 80 10.54 4.47 1.09
C TRP A 80 11.33 5.70 1.52
N ASN A 81 10.99 6.87 0.98
CA ASN A 81 11.71 8.12 1.27
C ASN A 81 11.57 8.57 2.73
N ALA A 82 10.45 8.19 3.37
CA ALA A 82 10.27 8.41 4.81
C ALA A 82 11.08 7.42 5.67
N SER A 83 11.44 6.26 5.09
CA SER A 83 12.10 5.16 5.81
C SER A 83 13.62 5.22 5.74
N VAL A 84 14.18 5.71 4.62
CA VAL A 84 15.63 5.71 4.41
C VAL A 84 16.31 6.78 5.27
N LYS A 85 17.49 6.44 5.74
CA LYS A 85 18.25 7.29 6.64
C LYS A 85 19.03 8.39 5.89
N TYR A 86 19.53 8.06 4.72
CA TYR A 86 20.43 8.94 3.98
C TYR A 86 19.77 9.50 2.72
N PRO A 87 19.99 10.81 2.41
CA PRO A 87 19.38 11.44 1.23
C PRO A 87 19.67 10.71 -0.09
N GLU A 88 20.88 10.15 -0.24
CA GLU A 88 21.30 9.44 -1.45
C GLU A 88 20.58 8.10 -1.66
N GLU A 89 19.89 7.61 -0.64
CA GLU A 89 19.06 6.40 -0.73
C GLU A 89 17.63 6.69 -1.20
N ARG A 90 17.27 7.97 -1.26
CA ARG A 90 15.91 8.37 -1.66
C ARG A 90 15.65 8.06 -3.13
N MET A 91 14.42 7.69 -3.39
CA MET A 91 13.95 7.48 -4.76
C MET A 91 13.38 8.79 -5.32
N THR A 92 13.66 9.04 -6.58
CA THR A 92 13.03 10.14 -7.32
C THR A 92 11.89 9.63 -8.18
N TYR A 93 10.98 10.53 -8.56
CA TYR A 93 9.89 10.25 -9.47
C TYR A 93 10.42 10.17 -10.90
N HIS A 94 10.98 9.02 -11.24
CA HIS A 94 11.57 8.80 -12.56
C HIS A 94 10.52 8.16 -13.49
N GLU A 95 10.41 8.64 -14.71
CA GLU A 95 9.40 8.19 -15.69
C GLU A 95 9.38 6.67 -15.91
N LYS A 96 10.54 5.99 -15.73
CA LYS A 96 10.62 4.53 -15.87
C LYS A 96 9.70 3.77 -14.91
N TYR A 97 9.30 4.40 -13.79
CA TYR A 97 8.39 3.81 -12.80
C TYR A 97 6.91 4.07 -13.09
N PHE A 98 6.63 4.83 -14.16
CA PHE A 98 5.28 5.29 -14.48
C PHE A 98 4.94 5.03 -15.96
N LYS A 99 5.33 3.84 -16.44
CA LYS A 99 5.07 3.42 -17.83
C LYS A 99 3.96 2.39 -17.88
N LEU A 100 2.98 2.63 -18.72
CA LEU A 100 1.95 1.63 -19.00
C LEU A 100 2.56 0.41 -19.69
N PRO A 101 2.04 -0.79 -19.40
CA PRO A 101 2.40 -1.97 -20.19
C PRO A 101 2.03 -1.76 -21.65
N GLU A 102 2.86 -2.23 -22.58
CA GLU A 102 2.63 -2.06 -24.01
C GLU A 102 1.43 -2.88 -24.51
N ASP A 103 1.24 -4.06 -23.93
CA ASP A 103 0.21 -5.01 -24.29
C ASP A 103 -0.75 -5.24 -23.11
N HIS A 104 -1.61 -4.27 -22.81
CA HIS A 104 -2.65 -4.49 -21.79
C HIS A 104 -4.02 -4.35 -22.43
N GLU A 105 -4.89 -5.29 -22.15
CA GLU A 105 -6.32 -5.14 -22.46
C GLU A 105 -6.87 -4.04 -21.57
N VAL A 106 -7.48 -3.05 -22.20
CA VAL A 106 -8.05 -1.93 -21.46
C VAL A 106 -9.43 -2.33 -20.96
N GLU A 107 -9.51 -2.71 -19.70
CA GLU A 107 -10.79 -2.79 -19.02
C GLU A 107 -11.14 -1.38 -18.52
N HIS A 108 -12.30 -0.89 -18.93
CA HIS A 108 -12.76 0.44 -18.53
C HIS A 108 -13.32 0.41 -17.09
N LEU A 109 -12.42 0.23 -16.13
CA LEU A 109 -12.77 0.26 -14.73
C LEU A 109 -12.18 1.53 -14.10
N SER A 110 -13.06 2.35 -13.53
CA SER A 110 -12.61 3.52 -12.77
C SER A 110 -12.23 3.07 -11.37
N LEU A 111 -11.01 3.41 -10.95
CA LEU A 111 -10.49 3.04 -9.65
C LEU A 111 -9.84 4.26 -9.00
N GLN A 112 -10.14 4.48 -7.73
CA GLN A 112 -9.52 5.52 -6.94
C GLN A 112 -8.74 4.87 -5.79
N VAL A 113 -7.47 5.21 -5.67
CA VAL A 113 -6.64 4.80 -4.53
C VAL A 113 -6.69 5.92 -3.50
N VAL A 114 -7.12 5.58 -2.29
CA VAL A 114 -7.16 6.52 -1.15
C VAL A 114 -6.22 5.96 -0.08
N SER A 115 -5.29 6.79 0.35
CA SER A 115 -4.31 6.43 1.38
C SER A 115 -4.45 7.37 2.57
N ASP A 116 -4.31 6.82 3.76
CA ASP A 116 -4.38 7.58 4.99
C ASP A 116 -3.36 7.01 5.98
N GLY A 117 -3.06 7.76 7.02
CA GLY A 117 -2.10 7.33 8.03
C GLY A 117 -2.32 8.04 9.37
N PRO A 118 -1.66 7.57 10.42
CA PRO A 118 -1.81 8.17 11.74
C PRO A 118 -1.23 9.58 11.85
N ASP A 119 -0.53 10.02 10.84
CA ASP A 119 0.04 11.38 10.69
C ASP A 119 -0.86 12.32 9.90
N SER A 120 -1.97 11.82 9.34
CA SER A 120 -2.93 12.65 8.61
C SER A 120 -3.71 13.54 9.58
N GLU A 121 -3.87 14.80 9.24
CA GLU A 121 -4.69 15.74 10.02
C GLU A 121 -6.19 15.48 9.86
N GLU A 122 -6.57 14.93 8.70
CA GLU A 122 -7.96 14.62 8.39
C GLU A 122 -8.15 13.10 8.29
N GLU A 123 -9.26 12.61 8.80
CA GLU A 123 -9.62 11.18 8.71
C GLU A 123 -10.24 10.88 7.33
N ILE A 124 -9.39 10.89 6.29
CA ILE A 124 -9.80 10.78 4.89
C ILE A 124 -10.50 9.43 4.63
N LEU A 125 -9.91 8.33 5.10
CA LEU A 125 -10.48 6.99 4.91
C LEU A 125 -11.84 6.86 5.62
N LYS A 126 -11.93 7.32 6.85
CA LYS A 126 -13.18 7.29 7.61
C LYS A 126 -14.27 8.10 6.92
N SER A 127 -13.94 9.32 6.48
CA SER A 127 -14.87 10.19 5.75
C SER A 127 -15.31 9.56 4.43
N GLY A 128 -14.39 8.89 3.72
CA GLY A 128 -14.66 8.15 2.50
C GLY A 128 -15.63 6.99 2.74
N PHE A 129 -15.39 6.18 3.77
CA PHE A 129 -16.29 5.07 4.13
C PHE A 129 -17.69 5.57 4.50
N VAL A 130 -17.77 6.63 5.31
CA VAL A 130 -19.06 7.23 5.68
C VAL A 130 -19.82 7.69 4.43
N ARG A 131 -19.14 8.36 3.49
CA ARG A 131 -19.75 8.79 2.23
C ARG A 131 -20.25 7.61 1.39
N MET A 132 -19.45 6.57 1.26
CA MET A 132 -19.86 5.38 0.51
C MET A 132 -21.10 4.73 1.12
N ILE A 133 -21.15 4.60 2.44
CA ILE A 133 -22.31 4.05 3.16
C ILE A 133 -23.55 4.91 2.87
N PHE A 134 -23.47 6.21 3.04
CA PHE A 134 -24.59 7.10 2.75
C PHE A 134 -25.04 7.04 1.29
N UNK A 135 -24.06 6.87 0.57
CA UNK A 135 -24.33 6.79 -0.67
C UNK A 135 -25.11 5.71 -0.97
N CYS A 136 -24.80 4.58 -0.63
CA CYS A 136 -25.53 3.32 -0.85
C CYS A 136 -26.98 3.38 -0.38
N PHE A 137 -27.22 3.93 0.75
CA PHE A 137 -28.58 4.05 1.30
C PHE A 137 -29.49 5.02 0.53
N ARG A 138 -28.92 5.91 -0.27
CA ARG A 138 -29.70 6.91 -1.04
C ARG A 138 -30.23 6.33 -2.35
N TRP A 139 -29.69 5.20 -2.82
CA TRP A 139 -30.08 4.57 -4.09
C TRP A 139 -30.84 3.25 -3.91
N SER A 140 -31.17 2.87 -2.67
CA SER A 140 -32.02 1.72 -2.34
C SER A 140 -33.40 2.18 -1.90
#